data_f375325fc247b0f3c155c23c2611b98d
#
_entry.id   f375325fc247b0f3c155c23c2611b98d
#
_cell.length_a   1.000
_cell.length_b   1.000
_cell.length_c   1.000
_cell.angle_alpha   90.00
_cell.angle_beta   90.00
_cell.angle_gamma   90.00
#
_symmetry.space_group_name_H-M   'P 1'
#
loop_
_entity.id
_entity.type
_entity.pdbx_description
1 polymer ?
#
loop_
_entity_poly.entity_id
_entity_poly.type
_entity_poly.pdbx_seq_one_letter_code
_entity_poly.pdbx_strand_id
1 'polypeptide(L)'
;MEQLAEIFKALSNKNRLIIFKELIKQEEVRLSHNHGNCCGHHDGLCVGELGNKVALAPSTVSHHIKELKNAGLISIQRKGNFLYCSVNRSSLDKIFDFLS
;
A
#
# COMPACT_ATOMS: atom_id res chain seq x y z
N MET A 1 5.30 12.23 16.91
CA MET A 1 4.33 11.31 17.52
C MET A 1 2.95 11.40 16.91
N GLU A 2 2.52 12.59 16.50
CA GLU A 2 1.20 12.71 15.88
C GLU A 2 1.09 11.88 14.62
N GLN A 3 2.13 11.89 13.79
CA GLN A 3 2.12 11.10 12.57
C GLN A 3 2.07 9.60 12.85
N LEU A 4 2.79 9.15 13.88
CA LEU A 4 2.73 7.75 14.27
C LEU A 4 1.34 7.35 14.74
N ALA A 5 0.69 8.24 15.50
CA ALA A 5 -0.68 7.96 15.94
C ALA A 5 -1.62 7.81 14.75
N GLU A 6 -1.48 8.66 13.74
CA GLU A 6 -2.29 8.55 12.53
C GLU A 6 -2.01 7.26 11.77
N ILE A 7 -0.74 6.86 11.72
CA ILE A 7 -0.37 5.60 11.08
C ILE A 7 -1.04 4.42 11.77
N PHE A 8 -0.92 4.34 13.10
CA PHE A 8 -1.53 3.23 13.82
C PHE A 8 -3.04 3.26 13.76
N LYS A 9 -3.63 4.46 13.74
CA LYS A 9 -5.07 4.58 13.59
C LYS A 9 -5.52 4.02 12.24
N ALA A 10 -4.81 4.36 11.17
CA ALA A 10 -5.13 3.85 9.85
C ALA A 10 -5.00 2.33 9.79
N LEU A 11 -4.03 1.77 10.50
CA LEU A 11 -3.79 0.33 10.49
C LEU A 11 -4.66 -0.42 11.50
N SER A 12 -5.53 0.25 12.21
CA SER A 12 -6.39 -0.42 13.20
C SER A 12 -7.57 -1.13 12.56
N ASN A 13 -7.70 -1.07 11.25
CA ASN A 13 -8.76 -1.76 10.50
C ASN A 13 -8.19 -3.03 9.88
N LYS A 14 -8.87 -4.16 10.08
CA LYS A 14 -8.40 -5.45 9.60
C LYS A 14 -8.14 -5.45 8.09
N ASN A 15 -9.08 -4.90 7.33
CA ASN A 15 -8.94 -4.89 5.87
C ASN A 15 -7.79 -4.01 5.42
N ARG A 16 -7.58 -2.88 6.10
CA ARG A 16 -6.44 -2.03 5.78
C ARG A 16 -5.12 -2.70 6.10
N LEU A 17 -5.06 -3.47 7.17
CA LEU A 17 -3.87 -4.26 7.48
C LEU A 17 -3.58 -5.26 6.37
N ILE A 18 -4.61 -5.94 5.88
CA ILE A 18 -4.44 -6.92 4.82
C ILE A 18 -3.93 -6.24 3.55
N ILE A 19 -4.52 -5.12 3.19
CA ILE A 19 -4.12 -4.37 2.00
C ILE A 19 -2.67 -3.90 2.13
N PHE A 20 -2.34 -3.33 3.27
CA PHE A 20 -0.99 -2.82 3.49
C PHE A 20 0.06 -3.94 3.46
N LYS A 21 -0.27 -5.07 4.06
CA LYS A 21 0.61 -6.23 4.03
C LYS A 21 0.85 -6.71 2.60
N GLU A 22 -0.20 -6.73 1.79
CA GLU A 22 -0.05 -7.14 0.40
C GLU A 22 0.86 -6.19 -0.37
N LEU A 23 0.73 -4.90 -0.11
CA LEU A 23 1.60 -3.92 -0.76
C LEU A 23 3.06 -4.09 -0.35
N ILE A 24 3.31 -4.39 0.91
CA ILE A 24 4.66 -4.64 1.40
C ILE A 24 5.23 -5.88 0.70
N LYS A 25 4.45 -6.93 0.57
CA LYS A 25 4.88 -8.15 -0.10
C LYS A 25 5.27 -7.90 -1.55
N GLN A 26 4.47 -7.10 -2.25
CA GLN A 26 4.75 -6.78 -3.64
C GLN A 26 6.03 -5.96 -3.78
N GLU A 27 6.26 -5.09 -2.83
CA GLU A 27 7.48 -4.30 -2.82
C GLU A 27 8.71 -5.21 -2.67
N GLU A 28 8.65 -6.17 -1.77
CA GLU A 28 9.73 -7.11 -1.54
C GLU A 28 10.00 -7.96 -2.79
N VAL A 29 8.95 -8.45 -3.40
CA VAL A 29 9.08 -9.27 -4.61
C VAL A 29 9.73 -8.47 -5.72
N ARG A 30 9.31 -7.23 -5.89
CA ARG A 30 9.86 -6.38 -6.93
C ARG A 30 11.35 -6.14 -6.73
N LEU A 31 11.75 -5.89 -5.50
CA LEU A 31 13.16 -5.64 -5.19
C LEU A 31 14.00 -6.89 -5.32
N SER A 32 13.45 -8.04 -4.96
CA SER A 32 14.19 -9.30 -4.98
C SER A 32 14.39 -9.85 -6.37
N HIS A 33 13.40 -9.76 -7.21
CA HIS A 33 13.41 -10.45 -8.50
C HIS A 33 13.58 -9.54 -9.68
N ASN A 34 13.27 -8.29 -9.53
CA ASN A 34 13.43 -7.34 -10.61
C ASN A 34 12.72 -7.80 -11.89
N HIS A 35 11.57 -8.42 -11.75
CA HIS A 35 10.78 -8.85 -12.88
C HIS A 35 9.77 -7.82 -13.27
N GLY A 36 9.51 -7.74 -14.54
CA GLY A 36 8.30 -7.12 -14.99
C GLY A 36 7.14 -8.02 -14.59
N ASN A 37 6.02 -7.48 -14.22
CA ASN A 37 4.92 -8.31 -13.87
C ASN A 37 3.70 -7.94 -14.67
N CYS A 38 2.55 -8.40 -14.25
CA CYS A 38 1.37 -8.39 -15.08
C CYS A 38 1.03 -7.05 -15.69
N CYS A 39 1.29 -5.97 -15.00
CA CYS A 39 0.97 -4.64 -15.52
C CYS A 39 2.10 -4.03 -16.32
N GLY A 40 3.25 -4.68 -16.35
CA GLY A 40 4.40 -4.14 -17.04
C GLY A 40 4.96 -2.87 -16.44
N HIS A 41 4.55 -2.55 -15.24
CA HIS A 41 4.99 -1.37 -14.53
C HIS A 41 5.55 -1.75 -13.18
N HIS A 42 6.41 -0.87 -12.65
CA HIS A 42 7.15 -1.18 -11.46
C HIS A 42 6.98 -0.17 -10.34
N ASP A 43 6.00 0.69 -10.46
CA ASP A 43 5.80 1.76 -9.49
C ASP A 43 4.83 1.38 -8.40
N GLY A 44 4.51 0.10 -8.28
CA GLY A 44 3.60 -0.37 -7.27
C GLY A 44 2.57 -1.30 -7.86
N LEU A 45 1.56 -1.60 -7.09
CA LEU A 45 0.51 -2.51 -7.46
C LEU A 45 -0.71 -1.71 -7.89
N CYS A 46 -1.29 -2.08 -9.04
CA CYS A 46 -2.48 -1.37 -9.49
C CYS A 46 -3.69 -1.75 -8.63
N VAL A 47 -4.60 -0.79 -8.47
CA VAL A 47 -5.73 -0.94 -7.57
C VAL A 47 -6.61 -2.14 -7.91
N GLY A 48 -6.80 -2.39 -9.22
CA GLY A 48 -7.61 -3.53 -9.64
C GLY A 48 -7.00 -4.86 -9.23
N GLU A 49 -5.69 -5.00 -9.42
CA GLU A 49 -5.01 -6.21 -9.00
C GLU A 49 -5.05 -6.40 -7.50
N LEU A 50 -4.89 -5.30 -6.78
CA LEU A 50 -4.92 -5.35 -5.32
C LEU A 50 -6.27 -5.87 -4.83
N GLY A 51 -7.35 -5.38 -5.41
CA GLY A 51 -8.68 -5.85 -5.05
C GLY A 51 -8.84 -7.35 -5.26
N ASN A 52 -8.31 -7.86 -6.38
CA ASN A 52 -8.38 -9.29 -6.64
C ASN A 52 -7.58 -10.09 -5.63
N LYS A 53 -6.41 -9.60 -5.25
CA LYS A 53 -5.56 -10.32 -4.31
C LYS A 53 -6.14 -10.37 -2.90
N VAL A 54 -6.85 -9.34 -2.48
CA VAL A 54 -7.41 -9.29 -1.12
C VAL A 54 -8.87 -9.66 -1.08
N ALA A 55 -9.47 -9.98 -2.22
CA ALA A 55 -10.86 -10.43 -2.34
C ALA A 55 -11.85 -9.43 -1.76
N LEU A 56 -11.66 -8.16 -2.09
CA LEU A 56 -12.56 -7.10 -1.66
C LEU A 56 -13.11 -6.36 -2.89
N ALA A 57 -14.30 -5.80 -2.72
CA ALA A 57 -14.92 -5.03 -3.79
C ALA A 57 -14.07 -3.80 -4.13
N PRO A 58 -14.04 -3.37 -5.40
CA PRO A 58 -13.21 -2.21 -5.79
C PRO A 58 -13.50 -0.95 -5.00
N SER A 59 -14.76 -0.68 -4.70
CA SER A 59 -15.10 0.54 -3.94
C SER A 59 -14.57 0.45 -2.52
N THR A 60 -14.59 -0.74 -1.93
CA THR A 60 -14.05 -0.95 -0.58
C THR A 60 -12.54 -0.76 -0.59
N VAL A 61 -11.86 -1.32 -1.57
CA VAL A 61 -10.41 -1.17 -1.70
C VAL A 61 -10.05 0.30 -1.88
N SER A 62 -10.77 1.01 -2.74
CA SER A 62 -10.49 2.43 -2.98
C SER A 62 -10.64 3.25 -1.71
N HIS A 63 -11.65 2.95 -0.90
CA HIS A 63 -11.85 3.66 0.35
C HIS A 63 -10.67 3.45 1.30
N HIS A 64 -10.24 2.19 1.46
CA HIS A 64 -9.13 1.88 2.35
C HIS A 64 -7.82 2.46 1.85
N ILE A 65 -7.61 2.45 0.55
CA ILE A 65 -6.41 3.03 -0.04
C ILE A 65 -6.35 4.53 0.25
N LYS A 66 -7.48 5.20 0.16
CA LYS A 66 -7.54 6.63 0.45
C LYS A 66 -7.14 6.90 1.91
N GLU A 67 -7.64 6.06 2.83
CA GLU A 67 -7.31 6.22 4.25
C GLU A 67 -5.83 5.98 4.51
N LEU A 68 -5.26 4.98 3.86
CA LEU A 68 -3.82 4.70 3.99
C LEU A 68 -2.99 5.85 3.42
N LYS A 69 -3.41 6.40 2.30
CA LYS A 69 -2.72 7.54 1.70
C LYS A 69 -2.78 8.75 2.63
N ASN A 70 -3.93 9.01 3.21
CA ASN A 70 -4.10 10.16 4.10
C ASN A 70 -3.22 10.06 5.33
N ALA A 71 -2.94 8.85 5.78
CA ALA A 71 -2.03 8.63 6.91
C ALA A 71 -0.56 8.68 6.51
N GLY A 72 -0.27 8.80 5.23
CA GLY A 72 1.10 8.85 4.76
C GLY A 72 1.77 7.50 4.60
N LEU A 73 1.00 6.42 4.66
CA LEU A 73 1.58 5.07 4.57
C LEU A 73 1.87 4.63 3.15
N ILE A 74 1.13 5.13 2.20
CA ILE A 74 1.29 4.77 0.80
C ILE A 74 1.25 6.01 -0.07
N SER A 75 1.77 5.85 -1.28
CA SER A 75 1.68 6.85 -2.34
C SER A 75 0.84 6.29 -3.46
N ILE A 76 0.10 7.16 -4.11
CA ILE A 76 -0.73 6.78 -5.26
C ILE A 76 -0.24 7.56 -6.47
N GLN A 77 -0.08 6.85 -7.57
CA GLN A 77 0.36 7.45 -8.82
C GLN A 77 -0.56 7.02 -9.93
N ARG A 78 -0.99 7.98 -10.73
CA ARG A 78 -1.85 7.69 -11.88
C ARG A 78 -1.00 7.57 -13.13
N LYS A 79 -1.22 6.50 -13.88
CA LYS A 79 -0.58 6.31 -15.18
C LYS A 79 -1.65 5.86 -16.16
N GLY A 80 -2.02 6.74 -17.09
CA GLY A 80 -3.11 6.46 -18.00
C GLY A 80 -4.40 6.27 -17.24
N ASN A 81 -5.04 5.13 -17.43
CA ASN A 81 -6.30 4.82 -16.76
C ASN A 81 -6.12 4.03 -15.47
N PHE A 82 -4.89 3.85 -15.03
CA PHE A 82 -4.63 3.01 -13.86
C PHE A 82 -4.07 3.82 -12.71
N LEU A 83 -4.45 3.41 -11.50
CA LEU A 83 -3.88 3.93 -10.27
C LEU A 83 -2.96 2.89 -9.68
N TYR A 84 -1.75 3.30 -9.34
CA TYR A 84 -0.75 2.42 -8.74
C TYR A 84 -0.45 2.86 -7.33
N CYS A 85 -0.37 1.89 -6.43
CA CYS A 85 -0.10 2.13 -5.02
C CYS A 85 1.27 1.57 -4.65
N SER A 86 2.04 2.34 -3.91
CA SER A 86 3.32 1.87 -3.41
C SER A 86 3.48 2.29 -1.96
N VAL A 87 4.27 1.52 -1.22
CA VAL A 87 4.50 1.78 0.20
C VAL A 87 5.44 2.97 0.36
N ASN A 88 5.13 3.83 1.32
CA ASN A 88 5.99 4.95 1.67
C ASN A 88 7.04 4.46 2.66
N ARG A 89 8.28 4.32 2.18
CA ARG A 89 9.35 3.75 3.00
C ARG A 89 9.66 4.59 4.23
N SER A 90 9.51 5.89 4.15
CA SER A 90 9.79 6.73 5.32
C SER A 90 8.81 6.47 6.44
N SER A 91 7.57 6.13 6.11
CA SER A 91 6.58 5.77 7.14
C SER A 91 6.91 4.43 7.78
N LEU A 92 7.38 3.47 6.98
CA LEU A 92 7.85 2.20 7.53
C LEU A 92 9.01 2.42 8.50
N ASP A 93 9.94 3.28 8.11
CA ASP A 93 11.09 3.59 8.97
C ASP A 93 10.65 4.16 10.31
N LYS A 94 9.63 5.01 10.30
CA LYS A 94 9.10 5.57 11.55
C LYS A 94 8.50 4.50 12.44
N ILE A 95 7.83 3.52 11.84
CA ILE A 95 7.28 2.41 12.60
C ILE A 95 8.40 1.59 13.21
N PHE A 96 9.41 1.25 12.42
CA PHE A 96 10.54 0.47 12.91
C PHE A 96 11.27 1.20 14.03
N ASP A 97 11.51 2.50 13.87
CA ASP A 97 12.16 3.28 14.91
C ASP A 97 11.36 3.25 16.21
N PHE A 98 10.04 3.33 16.09
CA PHE A 98 9.18 3.28 17.27
C PHE A 98 9.29 1.93 17.98
N LEU A 99 9.42 0.85 17.23
CA LEU A 99 9.48 -0.50 17.79
C LEU A 99 10.86 -0.85 18.34
N SER A 100 11.86 -0.07 18.01
CA SER A 100 13.22 -0.28 18.52
C SER A 100 13.36 0.31 19.94
#